data_b16a81fa88dfd1ff46700b68def2ef1e
#
_entry.id   b16a81fa88dfd1ff46700b68def2ef1e
#
_cell.length_a   1.000
_cell.length_b   1.000
_cell.length_c   1.000
_cell.angle_alpha   90.00
_cell.angle_beta   90.00
_cell.angle_gamma   90.00
#
_symmetry.space_group_name_H-M   'P 1'
#
loop_
_entity.id
_entity.type
_entity.pdbx_description
1 polymer ?
#
loop_
_entity_poly.entity_id
_entity_poly.type
_entity_poly.pdbx_seq_one_letter_code
_entity_poly.pdbx_strand_id
1 'polypeptide(L)'
;ALVTLAVVVIGVRAGRRRAKAGRPRRRWVSLSIAAATALATIVVAGNAWVGYLPTLGAVRQWASVNLGIGDTQFQSTRPLGSSLVGGIDALTIPIPADVSVPSSTTWVYTPPGYDEGADPAGAGESYPVIFLAHGSPGTATDWFAAGDAPHILDVLIDNGVIEPMIAVSFDINGTGPGASDTQCLDSTTGGSSIETYLGDVVVPYVDANYATDGTRI
;
A
#
# COMPACT_ATOMS: atom_id res chain seq x y z
N ALA A 1 -0.66 -5.43 26.26
CA ALA A 1 -1.93 -5.69 26.95
C ALA A 1 -1.88 -5.35 28.44
N LEU A 2 -0.92 -5.90 29.24
CA LEU A 2 -0.86 -5.64 30.70
C LEU A 2 -0.61 -4.17 31.05
N VAL A 3 0.31 -3.50 30.36
CA VAL A 3 0.61 -2.05 30.59
C VAL A 3 -0.62 -1.19 30.28
N THR A 4 -1.34 -1.49 29.22
CA THR A 4 -2.55 -0.74 28.86
C THR A 4 -3.66 -0.93 29.88
N LEU A 5 -3.88 -2.15 30.34
CA LEU A 5 -4.85 -2.44 31.39
C LEU A 5 -4.52 -1.64 32.65
N ALA A 6 -3.24 -1.59 33.04
CA ALA A 6 -2.77 -0.80 34.17
C ALA A 6 -3.05 0.70 33.99
N VAL A 7 -2.73 1.29 32.83
CA VAL A 7 -2.99 2.72 32.52
C VAL A 7 -4.48 3.03 32.57
N VAL A 8 -5.34 2.19 31.99
CA VAL A 8 -6.80 2.37 32.02
C VAL A 8 -7.32 2.30 33.47
N VAL A 9 -6.92 1.30 34.22
CA VAL A 9 -7.33 1.14 35.63
C VAL A 9 -6.88 2.31 36.49
N ILE A 10 -5.63 2.79 36.35
CA ILE A 10 -5.11 3.94 37.05
C ILE A 10 -5.88 5.19 36.64
N GLY A 11 -6.15 5.42 35.37
CA GLY A 11 -6.91 6.56 34.84
C GLY A 11 -8.33 6.62 35.42
N VAL A 12 -9.04 5.49 35.43
CA VAL A 12 -10.40 5.37 35.99
C VAL A 12 -10.41 5.63 37.53
N ARG A 13 -9.45 5.02 38.26
CA ARG A 13 -9.31 5.22 39.70
C ARG A 13 -8.98 6.67 40.04
N ALA A 14 -8.07 7.31 39.29
CA ALA A 14 -7.73 8.72 39.44
C ALA A 14 -8.93 9.63 39.14
N GLY A 15 -9.72 9.32 38.10
CA GLY A 15 -10.96 10.02 37.77
C GLY A 15 -11.99 9.97 38.92
N ARG A 16 -12.19 8.78 39.50
CA ARG A 16 -13.12 8.58 40.65
C ARG A 16 -12.66 9.34 41.89
N ARG A 17 -11.35 9.31 42.21
CA ARG A 17 -10.80 10.07 43.34
C ARG A 17 -10.96 11.58 43.14
N ARG A 18 -10.73 12.12 41.96
CA ARG A 18 -10.88 13.53 41.60
C ARG A 18 -12.34 14.00 41.62
N ALA A 19 -13.27 13.11 41.26
CA ALA A 19 -14.70 13.38 41.37
C ALA A 19 -15.12 13.54 42.84
N LYS A 20 -14.64 12.66 43.74
CA LYS A 20 -14.89 12.74 45.17
C LYS A 20 -14.26 13.99 45.81
N ALA A 21 -13.17 14.51 45.26
CA ALA A 21 -12.48 15.72 45.71
C ALA A 21 -13.07 17.02 45.12
N GLY A 22 -14.26 16.99 44.49
CA GLY A 22 -14.94 18.19 43.98
C GLY A 22 -14.24 18.82 42.74
N ARG A 23 -13.44 18.08 42.00
CA ARG A 23 -12.68 18.58 40.83
C ARG A 23 -13.17 17.94 39.50
N PRO A 24 -14.38 18.25 39.01
CA PRO A 24 -15.01 17.57 37.89
C PRO A 24 -14.22 17.72 36.59
N ARG A 25 -13.63 18.88 36.32
CA ARG A 25 -12.86 19.13 35.08
C ARG A 25 -11.64 18.21 34.97
N ARG A 26 -10.94 17.93 36.07
CA ARG A 26 -9.80 16.99 36.08
C ARG A 26 -10.23 15.50 35.94
N ARG A 27 -11.47 15.18 36.30
CA ARG A 27 -12.06 13.85 36.08
C ARG A 27 -12.17 13.54 34.58
N TRP A 28 -12.73 14.47 33.80
CA TRP A 28 -12.88 14.31 32.37
C TRP A 28 -11.54 14.12 31.65
N VAL A 29 -10.52 14.88 32.00
CA VAL A 29 -9.15 14.70 31.45
C VAL A 29 -8.63 13.29 31.71
N SER A 30 -8.79 12.76 32.93
CA SER A 30 -8.31 11.39 33.23
C SER A 30 -9.07 10.31 32.47
N LEU A 31 -10.37 10.50 32.27
CA LEU A 31 -11.22 9.58 31.53
C LEU A 31 -10.90 9.64 30.03
N SER A 32 -10.66 10.84 29.49
CA SER A 32 -10.28 11.00 28.07
C SER A 32 -8.93 10.35 27.77
N ILE A 33 -7.93 10.52 28.66
CA ILE A 33 -6.64 9.84 28.50
C ILE A 33 -6.81 8.32 28.56
N ALA A 34 -7.58 7.80 29.50
CA ALA A 34 -7.83 6.37 29.59
C ALA A 34 -8.56 5.81 28.34
N ALA A 35 -9.55 6.54 27.84
CA ALA A 35 -10.28 6.17 26.63
C ALA A 35 -9.38 6.21 25.39
N ALA A 36 -8.56 7.26 25.22
CA ALA A 36 -7.61 7.37 24.11
C ALA A 36 -6.58 6.23 24.12
N THR A 37 -6.05 5.89 25.32
CA THR A 37 -5.10 4.78 25.46
C THR A 37 -5.75 3.43 25.15
N ALA A 38 -6.99 3.21 25.59
CA ALA A 38 -7.74 1.99 25.27
C ALA A 38 -7.98 1.86 23.75
N LEU A 39 -8.41 2.95 23.11
CA LEU A 39 -8.63 2.98 21.65
C LEU A 39 -7.33 2.71 20.89
N ALA A 40 -6.24 3.39 21.23
CA ALA A 40 -4.94 3.15 20.60
C ALA A 40 -4.50 1.68 20.72
N THR A 41 -4.75 1.06 21.88
CA THR A 41 -4.40 -0.37 22.06
C THR A 41 -5.27 -1.29 21.20
N ILE A 42 -6.56 -1.01 21.07
CA ILE A 42 -7.46 -1.78 20.21
C ILE A 42 -6.98 -1.69 18.76
N VAL A 43 -6.62 -0.49 18.29
CA VAL A 43 -6.09 -0.27 16.93
C VAL A 43 -4.79 -1.05 16.71
N VAL A 44 -3.82 -0.93 17.63
CA VAL A 44 -2.54 -1.64 17.53
C VAL A 44 -2.73 -3.16 17.59
N ALA A 45 -3.60 -3.66 18.47
CA ALA A 45 -3.87 -5.09 18.58
C ALA A 45 -4.61 -5.62 17.33
N GLY A 46 -5.56 -4.85 16.80
CA GLY A 46 -6.25 -5.18 15.55
C GLY A 46 -5.27 -5.22 14.37
N ASN A 47 -4.41 -4.21 14.25
CA ASN A 47 -3.37 -4.21 13.23
C ASN A 47 -2.39 -5.39 13.37
N ALA A 48 -1.98 -5.72 14.59
CA ALA A 48 -1.09 -6.87 14.83
C ALA A 48 -1.75 -8.22 14.47
N TRP A 49 -3.08 -8.30 14.51
CA TRP A 49 -3.81 -9.49 14.12
C TRP A 49 -4.01 -9.57 12.59
N VAL A 50 -4.32 -8.45 11.96
CA VAL A 50 -4.54 -8.37 10.50
C VAL A 50 -3.22 -8.27 9.72
N GLY A 51 -2.17 -7.66 10.31
CA GLY A 51 -0.87 -7.47 9.67
C GLY A 51 -0.85 -6.39 8.57
N TYR A 52 -1.87 -5.52 8.51
CA TYR A 52 -2.03 -4.53 7.43
C TYR A 52 -0.91 -3.47 7.40
N LEU A 53 -0.44 -3.04 8.56
CA LEU A 53 0.66 -2.08 8.70
C LEU A 53 1.79 -2.71 9.53
N PRO A 54 2.66 -3.53 8.92
CA PRO A 54 3.63 -4.34 9.66
C PRO A 54 4.76 -3.51 10.28
N THR A 55 5.06 -2.33 9.72
CA THR A 55 6.17 -1.48 10.16
C THR A 55 5.73 -0.06 10.48
N LEU A 56 6.54 0.69 11.25
CA LEU A 56 6.32 2.11 11.47
C LEU A 56 6.45 2.93 10.17
N GLY A 57 7.27 2.46 9.23
CA GLY A 57 7.37 3.01 7.89
C GLY A 57 6.05 2.92 7.15
N ALA A 58 5.42 1.74 7.14
CA ALA A 58 4.11 1.52 6.55
C ALA A 58 3.02 2.42 7.18
N VAL A 59 3.05 2.60 8.51
CA VAL A 59 2.12 3.52 9.21
C VAL A 59 2.32 4.98 8.74
N ARG A 60 3.58 5.43 8.64
CA ARG A 60 3.88 6.81 8.17
C ARG A 60 3.44 7.00 6.72
N GLN A 61 3.75 6.05 5.86
CA GLN A 61 3.40 6.09 4.45
C GLN A 61 1.87 6.06 4.26
N TRP A 62 1.18 5.17 4.95
CA TRP A 62 -0.29 5.15 4.95
C TRP A 62 -0.87 6.49 5.41
N ALA A 63 -0.33 7.08 6.47
CA ALA A 63 -0.78 8.37 6.98
C ALA A 63 -0.51 9.51 5.98
N SER A 64 0.63 9.50 5.28
CA SER A 64 0.94 10.53 4.27
C SER A 64 -0.03 10.47 3.10
N VAL A 65 -0.34 9.28 2.61
CA VAL A 65 -1.26 9.08 1.48
C VAL A 65 -2.71 9.37 1.86
N ASN A 66 -3.18 8.81 2.99
CA ASN A 66 -4.61 8.86 3.34
C ASN A 66 -5.02 10.10 4.15
N LEU A 67 -4.11 10.70 4.90
CA LEU A 67 -4.39 11.88 5.74
C LEU A 67 -3.75 13.16 5.21
N GLY A 68 -2.96 13.09 4.13
CA GLY A 68 -2.21 14.23 3.60
C GLY A 68 -1.18 14.79 4.59
N ILE A 69 -0.69 13.96 5.51
CA ILE A 69 0.24 14.37 6.58
C ILE A 69 1.66 13.98 6.15
N GLY A 70 2.42 14.94 5.65
CA GLY A 70 3.81 14.74 5.24
C GLY A 70 4.01 14.69 3.74
N ASP A 71 5.22 14.33 3.32
CA ASP A 71 5.58 14.18 1.91
C ASP A 71 4.86 12.98 1.29
N THR A 72 4.06 13.24 0.25
CA THR A 72 3.37 12.19 -0.51
C THR A 72 4.28 11.49 -1.51
N GLN A 73 5.54 11.89 -1.59
CA GLN A 73 6.51 11.20 -2.43
C GLN A 73 6.93 9.89 -1.76
N PHE A 74 6.72 8.81 -2.48
CA PHE A 74 7.26 7.51 -2.10
C PHE A 74 8.78 7.64 -1.98
N GLN A 75 9.28 7.59 -0.74
CA GLN A 75 10.71 7.41 -0.50
C GLN A 75 10.90 5.94 -0.17
N SER A 76 11.47 5.21 -1.12
CA SER A 76 12.03 3.89 -0.85
C SER A 76 12.97 4.03 0.35
N THR A 77 12.54 3.55 1.50
CA THR A 77 13.40 3.46 2.68
C THR A 77 14.40 2.35 2.38
N ARG A 78 15.59 2.76 1.97
CA ARG A 78 16.71 1.85 1.70
C ARG A 78 16.91 0.90 2.88
N PRO A 79 16.82 -0.42 2.70
CA PRO A 79 17.03 -1.37 3.79
C PRO A 79 18.46 -1.26 4.32
N LEU A 80 18.60 -1.25 5.63
CA LEU A 80 19.89 -1.48 6.27
C LEU A 80 20.35 -2.91 5.89
N GLY A 81 21.29 -3.01 4.94
CA GLY A 81 21.96 -4.27 4.63
C GLY A 81 21.78 -4.83 3.21
N SER A 82 20.90 -4.30 2.36
CA SER A 82 20.88 -4.67 0.94
C SER A 82 21.87 -3.81 0.15
N SER A 83 22.76 -4.44 -0.58
CA SER A 83 23.69 -3.75 -1.50
C SER A 83 23.02 -3.44 -2.83
N LEU A 84 21.92 -4.08 -3.13
CA LEU A 84 21.18 -4.00 -4.36
C LEU A 84 19.79 -3.41 -4.05
N VAL A 85 19.36 -2.44 -4.85
CA VAL A 85 18.05 -1.79 -4.74
C VAL A 85 17.43 -1.73 -6.12
N GLY A 86 16.19 -2.20 -6.24
CA GLY A 86 15.41 -2.09 -7.46
C GLY A 86 14.95 -0.67 -7.74
N GLY A 87 14.53 -0.42 -8.98
CA GLY A 87 13.92 0.84 -9.40
C GLY A 87 12.44 0.89 -9.02
N ILE A 88 11.89 2.11 -8.90
CA ILE A 88 10.45 2.32 -8.70
C ILE A 88 10.02 3.50 -9.57
N ASP A 89 9.09 3.25 -10.48
CA ASP A 89 8.49 4.25 -11.35
C ASP A 89 7.01 4.46 -11.01
N ALA A 90 6.61 5.72 -10.98
CA ALA A 90 5.19 6.10 -10.93
C ALA A 90 4.77 6.55 -12.33
N LEU A 91 3.85 5.83 -12.93
CA LEU A 91 3.40 6.05 -14.29
C LEU A 91 1.97 6.55 -14.33
N THR A 92 1.67 7.30 -15.39
CA THR A 92 0.31 7.59 -15.82
C THR A 92 0.13 6.99 -17.20
N ILE A 93 -0.55 5.85 -17.27
CA ILE A 93 -0.78 5.13 -18.53
C ILE A 93 -1.91 5.84 -19.29
N PRO A 94 -1.74 6.18 -20.57
CA PRO A 94 -2.80 6.78 -21.37
C PRO A 94 -4.03 5.85 -21.46
N ILE A 95 -5.21 6.39 -21.10
CA ILE A 95 -6.48 5.64 -21.15
C ILE A 95 -7.13 5.86 -22.51
N PRO A 96 -7.41 4.80 -23.30
CA PRO A 96 -8.19 4.90 -24.53
C PRO A 96 -9.60 5.46 -24.27
N ALA A 97 -10.19 6.13 -25.25
CA ALA A 97 -11.48 6.83 -25.08
C ALA A 97 -12.67 5.91 -24.82
N ASP A 98 -12.55 4.65 -25.15
CA ASP A 98 -13.54 3.58 -24.96
C ASP A 98 -13.36 2.80 -23.66
N VAL A 99 -12.29 3.08 -22.90
CA VAL A 99 -12.00 2.48 -21.59
C VAL A 99 -12.35 3.46 -20.48
N SER A 100 -13.20 3.04 -19.56
CA SER A 100 -13.67 3.88 -18.45
C SER A 100 -13.05 3.46 -17.13
N VAL A 101 -12.03 4.19 -16.69
CA VAL A 101 -11.41 4.03 -15.35
C VAL A 101 -11.15 5.40 -14.72
N PRO A 102 -11.22 5.54 -13.39
CA PRO A 102 -11.08 6.84 -12.73
C PRO A 102 -9.63 7.30 -12.59
N SER A 103 -8.69 6.36 -12.64
CA SER A 103 -7.27 6.61 -12.44
C SER A 103 -6.44 5.68 -13.31
N SER A 104 -5.38 6.23 -13.88
CA SER A 104 -4.37 5.48 -14.64
C SER A 104 -3.02 5.44 -13.90
N THR A 105 -3.00 5.78 -12.60
CA THR A 105 -1.79 5.70 -11.79
C THR A 105 -1.37 4.25 -11.63
N THR A 106 -0.15 3.97 -12.03
CA THR A 106 0.46 2.64 -12.00
C THR A 106 1.86 2.76 -11.39
N TRP A 107 2.20 1.87 -10.51
CA TRP A 107 3.53 1.77 -9.92
C TRP A 107 4.23 0.54 -10.48
N VAL A 108 5.46 0.72 -10.93
CA VAL A 108 6.29 -0.37 -11.45
C VAL A 108 7.55 -0.47 -10.62
N TYR A 109 7.84 -1.66 -10.14
CA TYR A 109 9.12 -2.03 -9.55
C TYR A 109 9.92 -2.82 -10.59
N THR A 110 11.19 -2.46 -10.75
CA THR A 110 12.18 -3.17 -11.54
C THR A 110 13.24 -3.77 -10.62
N PRO A 111 13.71 -5.01 -10.88
CA PRO A 111 14.65 -5.68 -9.98
C PRO A 111 16.01 -5.00 -9.94
N PRO A 112 16.83 -5.25 -8.90
CA PRO A 112 18.20 -4.77 -8.85
C PRO A 112 19.00 -5.21 -10.08
N GLY A 113 19.69 -4.27 -10.72
CA GLY A 113 20.47 -4.52 -11.93
C GLY A 113 19.68 -4.40 -13.24
N TYR A 114 18.38 -4.05 -13.16
CA TYR A 114 17.57 -3.77 -14.35
C TYR A 114 18.21 -2.65 -15.19
N ASP A 115 18.36 -2.87 -16.50
CA ASP A 115 18.87 -1.86 -17.43
C ASP A 115 17.71 -1.04 -18.00
N GLU A 116 17.54 0.18 -17.51
CA GLU A 116 16.49 1.12 -17.97
C GLU A 116 16.68 1.57 -19.43
N GLY A 117 17.87 1.35 -19.99
CA GLY A 117 18.18 1.66 -21.39
C GLY A 117 18.03 0.48 -22.32
N ALA A 118 17.73 -0.71 -21.82
CA ALA A 118 17.54 -1.89 -22.64
C ALA A 118 16.32 -1.74 -23.55
N ASP A 119 16.44 -2.20 -24.80
CA ASP A 119 15.29 -2.33 -25.68
C ASP A 119 14.35 -3.41 -25.13
N PRO A 120 13.09 -3.09 -24.80
CA PRO A 120 12.13 -4.07 -24.29
C PRO A 120 11.96 -5.31 -25.18
N ALA A 121 12.11 -5.13 -26.49
CA ALA A 121 12.07 -6.22 -27.49
C ALA A 121 13.46 -6.79 -27.82
N GLY A 122 14.53 -6.32 -27.17
CA GLY A 122 15.91 -6.70 -27.44
C GLY A 122 16.28 -8.09 -26.95
N ALA A 123 17.46 -8.55 -27.34
CA ALA A 123 18.03 -9.85 -26.91
C ALA A 123 18.69 -9.77 -25.51
N GLY A 124 18.31 -8.78 -24.68
CA GLY A 124 18.80 -8.59 -23.33
C GLY A 124 18.17 -9.52 -22.30
N GLU A 125 18.45 -9.25 -21.03
CA GLU A 125 17.78 -9.93 -19.91
C GLU A 125 16.32 -9.51 -19.85
N SER A 126 15.42 -10.45 -19.68
CA SER A 126 13.99 -10.23 -19.59
C SER A 126 13.43 -10.90 -18.33
N TYR A 127 12.33 -10.38 -17.81
CA TYR A 127 11.84 -10.70 -16.47
C TYR A 127 10.38 -11.12 -16.48
N PRO A 128 10.00 -12.08 -15.63
CA PRO A 128 8.58 -12.35 -15.37
C PRO A 128 7.92 -11.15 -14.69
N VAL A 129 6.60 -11.01 -14.88
CA VAL A 129 5.83 -9.88 -14.33
C VAL A 129 4.75 -10.38 -13.39
N ILE A 130 4.68 -9.76 -12.18
CA ILE A 130 3.56 -9.92 -11.26
C ILE A 130 2.70 -8.66 -11.27
N PHE A 131 1.39 -8.82 -11.49
CA PHE A 131 0.41 -7.75 -11.39
C PHE A 131 -0.29 -7.78 -10.02
N LEU A 132 -0.22 -6.66 -9.29
CA LEU A 132 -0.68 -6.52 -7.91
C LEU A 132 -1.93 -5.65 -7.87
N ALA A 133 -3.09 -6.26 -7.68
CA ALA A 133 -4.35 -5.57 -7.45
C ALA A 133 -4.50 -5.26 -5.97
N HIS A 134 -4.83 -4.01 -5.62
CA HIS A 134 -5.08 -3.62 -4.23
C HIS A 134 -6.45 -4.10 -3.75
N GLY A 135 -6.68 -4.10 -2.43
CA GLY A 135 -7.99 -4.41 -1.85
C GLY A 135 -8.95 -3.22 -1.90
N SER A 136 -10.22 -3.45 -1.55
CA SER A 136 -11.22 -2.38 -1.40
C SER A 136 -11.56 -2.16 0.09
N PRO A 137 -11.47 -0.93 0.61
CA PRO A 137 -10.92 0.28 -0.03
C PRO A 137 -9.41 0.25 -0.15
N GLY A 138 -8.85 0.82 -1.23
CA GLY A 138 -7.41 0.89 -1.45
C GLY A 138 -7.04 1.73 -2.66
N THR A 139 -5.75 1.75 -2.97
CA THR A 139 -5.16 2.48 -4.09
C THR A 139 -3.99 1.71 -4.69
N ALA A 140 -3.56 2.07 -5.90
CA ALA A 140 -2.39 1.50 -6.56
C ALA A 140 -1.09 1.58 -5.72
N THR A 141 -1.01 2.52 -4.76
CA THR A 141 0.17 2.68 -3.90
C THR A 141 0.24 1.69 -2.74
N ASP A 142 -0.84 0.97 -2.43
CA ASP A 142 -0.94 0.20 -1.19
C ASP A 142 0.09 -0.93 -1.11
N TRP A 143 0.33 -1.64 -2.20
CA TRP A 143 1.35 -2.68 -2.25
C TRP A 143 2.77 -2.13 -2.06
N PHE A 144 3.04 -0.95 -2.63
CA PHE A 144 4.36 -0.33 -2.60
C PHE A 144 4.60 0.43 -1.30
N ALA A 145 3.57 1.14 -0.80
CA ALA A 145 3.68 2.02 0.35
C ALA A 145 3.42 1.28 1.68
N ALA A 146 2.24 0.66 1.83
CA ALA A 146 1.86 -0.02 3.06
C ALA A 146 2.40 -1.46 3.11
N GLY A 147 2.39 -2.15 1.97
CA GLY A 147 2.88 -3.52 1.83
C GLY A 147 4.40 -3.63 1.76
N ASP A 148 5.11 -2.53 1.49
CA ASP A 148 6.59 -2.48 1.35
C ASP A 148 7.13 -3.52 0.33
N ALA A 149 6.32 -3.80 -0.70
CA ALA A 149 6.64 -4.83 -1.69
C ALA A 149 8.00 -4.66 -2.37
N PRO A 150 8.44 -3.45 -2.78
CA PRO A 150 9.76 -3.26 -3.37
C PRO A 150 10.90 -3.73 -2.48
N HIS A 151 10.86 -3.38 -1.20
CA HIS A 151 11.88 -3.82 -0.25
C HIS A 151 11.85 -5.33 -0.02
N ILE A 152 10.66 -5.91 0.08
CA ILE A 152 10.51 -7.36 0.25
C ILE A 152 11.09 -8.09 -0.96
N LEU A 153 10.79 -7.62 -2.18
CA LEU A 153 11.33 -8.18 -3.41
C LEU A 153 12.85 -8.05 -3.47
N ASP A 154 13.42 -6.87 -3.16
CA ASP A 154 14.87 -6.69 -3.09
C ASP A 154 15.53 -7.71 -2.16
N VAL A 155 14.99 -7.90 -0.95
CA VAL A 155 15.51 -8.85 0.03
C VAL A 155 15.42 -10.30 -0.46
N LEU A 156 14.30 -10.68 -1.06
CA LEU A 156 14.10 -12.05 -1.55
C LEU A 156 14.99 -12.37 -2.76
N ILE A 157 15.16 -11.41 -3.66
CA ILE A 157 16.04 -11.53 -4.83
C ILE A 157 17.52 -11.58 -4.39
N ASP A 158 17.95 -10.67 -3.52
CA ASP A 158 19.34 -10.61 -3.03
C ASP A 158 19.75 -11.90 -2.29
N ASN A 159 18.80 -12.53 -1.59
CA ASN A 159 19.03 -13.81 -0.92
C ASN A 159 18.83 -15.05 -1.83
N GLY A 160 18.53 -14.87 -3.11
CA GLY A 160 18.30 -15.96 -4.05
C GLY A 160 17.08 -16.83 -3.72
N VAL A 161 16.11 -16.29 -3.01
CA VAL A 161 14.84 -16.98 -2.66
C VAL A 161 13.88 -16.99 -3.85
N ILE A 162 13.87 -15.90 -4.61
CA ILE A 162 13.10 -15.75 -5.85
C ILE A 162 14.01 -15.24 -6.96
N GLU A 163 13.64 -15.51 -8.20
CA GLU A 163 14.29 -14.93 -9.38
C GLU A 163 13.92 -13.44 -9.51
N PRO A 164 14.80 -12.62 -10.14
CA PRO A 164 14.47 -11.24 -10.44
C PRO A 164 13.17 -11.13 -11.24
N MET A 165 12.29 -10.19 -10.85
CA MET A 165 11.00 -9.99 -11.49
C MET A 165 10.57 -8.52 -11.48
N ILE A 166 9.68 -8.15 -12.38
CA ILE A 166 8.99 -6.86 -12.40
C ILE A 166 7.70 -7.00 -11.61
N ALA A 167 7.37 -6.00 -10.79
CA ALA A 167 6.09 -5.94 -10.11
C ALA A 167 5.32 -4.67 -10.52
N VAL A 168 4.05 -4.83 -10.88
CA VAL A 168 3.20 -3.75 -11.37
C VAL A 168 1.97 -3.63 -10.47
N SER A 169 1.78 -2.49 -9.84
CA SER A 169 0.57 -2.19 -9.07
C SER A 169 -0.24 -1.11 -9.77
N PHE A 170 -1.49 -1.41 -10.08
CA PHE A 170 -2.42 -0.54 -10.80
C PHE A 170 -3.68 -0.29 -9.98
N ASP A 171 -4.43 0.77 -10.33
CA ASP A 171 -5.67 1.10 -9.63
C ASP A 171 -6.83 0.29 -10.18
N ILE A 172 -7.53 -0.43 -9.30
CA ILE A 172 -8.72 -1.22 -9.63
C ILE A 172 -10.02 -0.54 -9.22
N ASN A 173 -9.97 0.70 -8.69
CA ASN A 173 -11.17 1.43 -8.37
C ASN A 173 -11.96 1.77 -9.63
N GLY A 174 -13.28 1.68 -9.53
CA GLY A 174 -14.19 2.06 -10.60
C GLY A 174 -14.74 3.48 -10.47
N THR A 175 -15.74 3.81 -11.25
CA THR A 175 -16.46 5.08 -11.25
C THR A 175 -17.88 4.92 -10.69
N GLY A 176 -18.37 5.93 -9.96
CA GLY A 176 -19.74 5.98 -9.46
C GLY A 176 -19.94 5.45 -8.03
N PRO A 177 -21.17 5.43 -7.53
CA PRO A 177 -21.49 4.93 -6.19
C PRO A 177 -21.14 3.44 -6.03
N GLY A 178 -20.37 3.11 -5.00
CA GLY A 178 -19.90 1.73 -4.76
C GLY A 178 -18.76 1.28 -5.65
N ALA A 179 -18.18 2.17 -6.44
CA ALA A 179 -17.15 1.89 -7.41
C ALA A 179 -15.77 1.50 -6.84
N SER A 180 -15.58 1.56 -5.52
CA SER A 180 -14.33 1.14 -4.87
C SER A 180 -14.15 -0.39 -4.81
N ASP A 181 -15.13 -1.17 -5.29
CA ASP A 181 -15.06 -2.63 -5.34
C ASP A 181 -15.59 -3.13 -6.69
N THR A 182 -14.73 -3.10 -7.70
CA THR A 182 -15.06 -3.56 -9.06
C THR A 182 -14.87 -5.05 -9.24
N GLN A 183 -14.23 -5.73 -8.27
CA GLN A 183 -13.82 -7.13 -8.37
C GLN A 183 -12.95 -7.42 -9.61
N CYS A 184 -12.25 -6.39 -10.12
CA CYS A 184 -11.44 -6.42 -11.35
C CYS A 184 -12.24 -6.81 -12.60
N LEU A 185 -13.55 -6.56 -12.64
CA LEU A 185 -14.42 -6.88 -13.77
C LEU A 185 -14.91 -5.62 -14.48
N ASP A 186 -15.31 -5.81 -15.72
CA ASP A 186 -16.01 -4.79 -16.48
C ASP A 186 -17.47 -4.69 -16.04
N SER A 187 -17.98 -3.46 -15.91
CA SER A 187 -19.36 -3.21 -15.55
C SER A 187 -20.31 -3.54 -16.71
N THR A 188 -21.32 -4.36 -16.46
CA THR A 188 -22.36 -4.66 -17.43
C THR A 188 -23.40 -3.54 -17.59
N THR A 189 -23.33 -2.50 -16.77
CA THR A 189 -24.33 -1.39 -16.73
C THR A 189 -23.73 -0.05 -17.16
N GLY A 190 -22.58 -0.04 -17.84
CA GLY A 190 -21.95 1.18 -18.36
C GLY A 190 -21.14 1.92 -17.28
N GLY A 191 -20.57 1.21 -16.32
CA GLY A 191 -19.60 1.74 -15.33
C GLY A 191 -18.15 1.61 -15.80
N SER A 192 -17.29 1.17 -14.89
CA SER A 192 -15.85 0.99 -15.14
C SER A 192 -15.52 -0.25 -15.98
N SER A 193 -14.42 -0.18 -16.71
CA SER A 193 -13.89 -1.24 -17.58
C SER A 193 -12.53 -1.71 -17.04
N ILE A 194 -12.50 -2.28 -15.83
CA ILE A 194 -11.23 -2.63 -15.15
C ILE A 194 -10.57 -3.85 -15.78
N GLU A 195 -11.35 -4.87 -16.16
CA GLU A 195 -10.83 -6.07 -16.85
C GLU A 195 -10.20 -5.70 -18.20
N THR A 196 -10.91 -4.91 -19.02
CA THR A 196 -10.40 -4.38 -20.27
C THR A 196 -9.17 -3.48 -20.04
N TYR A 197 -9.20 -2.62 -19.02
CA TYR A 197 -8.06 -1.76 -18.72
C TYR A 197 -6.81 -2.56 -18.36
N LEU A 198 -6.92 -3.58 -17.53
CA LEU A 198 -5.78 -4.44 -17.21
C LEU A 198 -5.28 -5.20 -18.44
N GLY A 199 -6.18 -5.92 -19.13
CA GLY A 199 -5.80 -6.84 -20.21
C GLY A 199 -5.34 -6.14 -21.49
N ASP A 200 -6.01 -5.06 -21.87
CA ASP A 200 -5.81 -4.43 -23.17
C ASP A 200 -4.99 -3.13 -23.09
N VAL A 201 -4.78 -2.58 -21.90
CA VAL A 201 -4.05 -1.32 -21.74
C VAL A 201 -2.81 -1.50 -20.86
N VAL A 202 -2.96 -1.92 -19.59
CA VAL A 202 -1.83 -1.99 -18.64
C VAL A 202 -0.82 -3.05 -19.08
N VAL A 203 -1.27 -4.27 -19.35
CA VAL A 203 -0.38 -5.38 -19.72
C VAL A 203 0.39 -5.07 -21.01
N PRO A 204 -0.24 -4.66 -22.11
CA PRO A 204 0.50 -4.31 -23.34
C PRO A 204 1.43 -3.10 -23.16
N TYR A 205 1.03 -2.14 -22.33
CA TYR A 205 1.89 -0.99 -22.04
C TYR A 205 3.17 -1.43 -21.31
N VAL A 206 3.05 -2.29 -20.31
CA VAL A 206 4.21 -2.81 -19.57
C VAL A 206 5.11 -3.62 -20.51
N ASP A 207 4.55 -4.49 -21.34
CA ASP A 207 5.33 -5.27 -22.30
C ASP A 207 6.04 -4.42 -23.36
N ALA A 208 5.46 -3.27 -23.71
CA ALA A 208 6.08 -2.36 -24.68
C ALA A 208 7.16 -1.45 -24.10
N ASN A 209 7.20 -1.26 -22.77
CA ASN A 209 8.08 -0.29 -22.14
C ASN A 209 9.09 -0.91 -21.15
N TYR A 210 8.94 -2.18 -20.81
CA TYR A 210 9.83 -2.89 -19.89
C TYR A 210 10.27 -4.23 -20.48
N ALA A 211 11.46 -4.70 -20.12
CA ALA A 211 12.02 -5.96 -20.60
C ALA A 211 11.30 -7.16 -19.96
N THR A 212 10.10 -7.47 -20.43
CA THR A 212 9.30 -8.60 -19.96
C THR A 212 9.57 -9.87 -20.76
N ASP A 213 9.49 -11.05 -20.13
CA ASP A 213 9.63 -12.34 -20.80
C ASP A 213 8.29 -12.95 -21.25
N GLY A 214 7.20 -12.23 -21.06
CA GLY A 214 5.84 -12.69 -21.34
C GLY A 214 5.25 -13.63 -20.29
N THR A 215 6.01 -14.02 -19.27
CA THR A 215 5.50 -14.84 -18.15
C THR A 215 4.73 -13.98 -17.18
N ARG A 216 3.54 -14.43 -16.80
CA ARG A 216 2.66 -13.80 -15.79
C ARG A 216 2.55 -14.69 -14.56
N ILE A 217 2.72 -14.11 -13.38
CA ILE A 217 2.67 -14.79 -12.09
C ILE A 217 1.51 -14.23 -11.28
#